data_7579c1321d789569a8388125706b024e
#
_entry.id   7579c1321d789569a8388125706b024e
#
_cell.length_a   1.000
_cell.length_b   1.000
_cell.length_c   1.000
_cell.angle_alpha   90.00
_cell.angle_beta   90.00
_cell.angle_gamma   90.00
#
_symmetry.space_group_name_H-M   'P 1'
#
loop_
_entity.id
_entity.type
_entity.pdbx_description
1 polymer ?
#
loop_
_entity_poly.entity_id
_entity_poly.type
_entity_poly.pdbx_seq_one_letter_code
_entity_poly.pdbx_strand_id
1 'polypeptide(L)'
;MKSYRKELWFNVSKRREYINITPAVEECLLESGIKEGILLCNAMHITASVFINDDERGLHNDFEEWLQGLAPEKPYSRYRHNDTGEDNADAHLKRSIMGREVVVAVTSGKLDFEPWEQIFYGEFDGKRRKRVLVKIIGE
;
A
#
# COMPACT_ATOMS: atom_id res chain seq x y z
N MET A 1 13.85 1.86 24.36
CA MET A 1 13.07 1.98 23.10
C MET A 1 13.98 1.73 21.91
N LYS A 2 13.52 0.89 20.99
CA LYS A 2 14.21 0.59 19.74
C LYS A 2 13.50 1.26 18.57
N SER A 3 14.24 1.49 17.50
CA SER A 3 13.70 2.05 16.26
C SER A 3 14.29 1.29 15.08
N TYR A 4 13.46 0.95 14.12
CA TYR A 4 13.84 0.21 12.93
C TYR A 4 13.24 0.90 11.71
N ARG A 5 13.98 0.95 10.60
CA ARG A 5 13.51 1.54 9.36
C ARG A 5 14.00 0.70 8.18
N LYS A 6 13.10 0.40 7.25
CA LYS A 6 13.46 -0.27 6.00
C LYS A 6 12.59 0.23 4.86
N GLU A 7 13.14 0.25 3.67
CA GLU A 7 12.40 0.55 2.44
C GLU A 7 12.24 -0.73 1.63
N LEU A 8 10.99 -0.99 1.20
CA LEU A 8 10.66 -2.06 0.27
C LEU A 8 10.41 -1.42 -1.09
N TRP A 9 11.11 -1.89 -2.13
CA TRP A 9 11.02 -1.31 -3.46
C TRP A 9 10.18 -2.19 -4.38
N PHE A 10 9.34 -1.54 -5.18
CA PHE A 10 8.43 -2.18 -6.13
C PHE A 10 8.59 -1.57 -7.51
N ASN A 11 8.62 -2.44 -8.52
CA ASN A 11 8.66 -2.05 -9.93
C ASN A 11 7.60 -2.88 -10.64
N VAL A 12 6.37 -2.37 -10.65
CA VAL A 12 5.20 -3.09 -11.14
C VAL A 12 5.01 -2.79 -12.62
N SER A 13 4.92 -3.83 -13.45
CA SER A 13 4.75 -3.69 -14.90
C SER A 13 3.30 -3.39 -15.30
N LYS A 14 2.34 -3.80 -14.49
CA LYS A 14 0.93 -3.52 -14.73
C LYS A 14 0.58 -2.12 -14.25
N ARG A 15 -0.38 -1.49 -14.91
CA ARG A 15 -0.85 -0.18 -14.46
C ARG A 15 -1.43 -0.25 -13.05
N ARG A 16 -2.23 -1.27 -12.77
CA ARG A 16 -2.80 -1.46 -11.43
C ARG A 16 -2.57 -2.89 -10.96
N GLU A 17 -2.19 -3.02 -9.71
CA GLU A 17 -1.97 -4.32 -9.08
C GLU A 17 -2.08 -4.19 -7.56
N TYR A 18 -2.56 -5.24 -6.91
CA TYR A 18 -2.61 -5.36 -5.45
C TYR A 18 -1.66 -6.47 -5.03
N ILE A 19 -0.62 -6.11 -4.31
CA ILE A 19 0.43 -7.06 -3.90
C ILE A 19 0.35 -7.27 -2.39
N ASN A 20 0.18 -8.52 -1.96
CA ASN A 20 0.23 -8.85 -0.54
C ASN A 20 1.68 -8.73 -0.06
N ILE A 21 1.94 -7.74 0.80
CA ILE A 21 3.28 -7.50 1.33
C ILE A 21 3.41 -7.94 2.79
N THR A 22 2.41 -8.61 3.33
CA THR A 22 2.45 -9.10 4.71
C THR A 22 3.71 -9.90 5.01
N PRO A 23 4.13 -10.86 4.17
CA PRO A 23 5.36 -11.62 4.44
C PRO A 23 6.60 -10.74 4.55
N ALA A 24 6.73 -9.74 3.66
CA ALA A 24 7.87 -8.82 3.68
C ALA A 24 7.87 -7.94 4.93
N VAL A 25 6.69 -7.51 5.38
CA VAL A 25 6.54 -6.71 6.60
C VAL A 25 6.83 -7.55 7.84
N GLU A 26 6.37 -8.80 7.86
CA GLU A 26 6.68 -9.73 8.95
C GLU A 26 8.18 -9.98 9.06
N GLU A 27 8.86 -10.08 7.92
CA GLU A 27 10.31 -10.23 7.88
C GLU A 27 11.01 -9.00 8.47
N CYS A 28 10.53 -7.79 8.17
CA CYS A 28 11.03 -6.55 8.79
C CYS A 28 10.85 -6.59 10.30
N LEU A 29 9.69 -7.02 10.77
CA LEU A 29 9.42 -7.12 12.21
C LEU A 29 10.39 -8.08 12.88
N LEU A 30 10.59 -9.25 12.29
CA LEU A 30 11.53 -10.25 12.81
C LEU A 30 12.95 -9.69 12.87
N GLU A 31 13.39 -9.02 11.81
CA GLU A 31 14.71 -8.40 11.71
C GLU A 31 14.89 -7.32 12.77
N SER A 32 13.82 -6.56 13.09
CA SER A 32 13.87 -5.48 14.08
C SER A 32 14.11 -5.98 15.51
N GLY A 33 13.71 -7.20 15.81
CA GLY A 33 13.75 -7.76 17.16
C GLY A 33 12.75 -7.15 18.13
N ILE A 34 11.88 -6.25 17.67
CA ILE A 34 10.88 -5.59 18.53
C ILE A 34 9.74 -6.56 18.83
N LYS A 35 9.37 -6.66 20.10
CA LYS A 35 8.32 -7.58 20.57
C LYS A 35 7.03 -6.84 20.96
N GLU A 36 7.15 -5.61 21.40
CA GLU A 36 6.01 -4.78 21.80
C GLU A 36 6.19 -3.40 21.21
N GLY A 37 5.23 -2.93 20.44
CA GLY A 37 5.36 -1.61 19.84
C GLY A 37 4.32 -1.33 18.77
N ILE A 38 4.71 -0.44 17.86
CA ILE A 38 3.87 0.01 16.74
C ILE A 38 4.67 -0.07 15.46
N LEU A 39 4.05 -0.64 14.44
CA LEU A 39 4.61 -0.72 13.10
C LEU A 39 3.82 0.18 12.16
N LEU A 40 4.54 1.08 11.48
CA LEU A 40 4.00 1.91 10.41
C LEU A 40 4.47 1.34 9.07
N CYS A 41 3.55 1.23 8.13
CA CYS A 41 3.86 0.81 6.76
C CYS A 41 3.18 1.79 5.81
N ASN A 42 3.96 2.57 5.04
CA ASN A 42 3.36 3.59 4.20
C ASN A 42 3.96 3.66 2.79
N ALA A 43 3.09 3.96 1.83
CA ALA A 43 3.49 4.19 0.44
C ALA A 43 4.15 5.56 0.31
N MET A 44 5.35 5.58 -0.28
CA MET A 44 6.15 6.78 -0.47
C MET A 44 6.01 7.32 -1.89
N HIS A 45 4.82 7.20 -2.45
CA HIS A 45 4.50 7.75 -3.77
C HIS A 45 3.02 8.12 -3.83
N ILE A 46 2.72 9.25 -4.44
CA ILE A 46 1.37 9.82 -4.47
C ILE A 46 0.39 9.10 -5.40
N THR A 47 0.85 8.07 -6.12
CA THR A 47 0.00 7.23 -6.97
C THR A 47 -0.02 5.76 -6.51
N ALA A 48 0.46 5.51 -5.31
CA ALA A 48 0.45 4.18 -4.70
C ALA A 48 -0.15 4.24 -3.29
N SER A 49 -0.53 3.09 -2.77
CA SER A 49 -1.24 2.98 -1.50
C SER A 49 -0.72 1.81 -0.69
N VAL A 50 -0.89 1.87 0.63
CA VAL A 50 -0.82 0.71 1.51
C VAL A 50 -2.15 0.63 2.26
N PHE A 51 -2.76 -0.55 2.26
CA PHE A 51 -4.04 -0.77 2.93
C PHE A 51 -4.11 -2.19 3.47
N ILE A 52 -5.06 -2.44 4.37
CA ILE A 52 -5.27 -3.75 4.98
C ILE A 52 -6.67 -4.25 4.63
N ASN A 53 -6.74 -5.47 4.10
CA ASN A 53 -7.98 -6.19 3.91
C ASN A 53 -7.69 -7.67 3.64
N ASP A 54 -8.71 -8.43 3.30
CA ASP A 54 -8.60 -9.85 2.99
C ASP A 54 -7.88 -10.07 1.65
N ASP A 55 -7.12 -11.15 1.56
CA ASP A 55 -6.46 -11.57 0.32
C ASP A 55 -7.35 -12.59 -0.38
N GLU A 56 -8.33 -12.09 -1.15
CA GLU A 56 -9.29 -12.93 -1.84
C GLU A 56 -9.55 -12.33 -3.24
N ARG A 57 -9.47 -13.18 -4.26
CA ARG A 57 -9.53 -12.74 -5.67
C ARG A 57 -10.79 -11.97 -6.02
N GLY A 58 -11.95 -12.43 -5.55
CA GLY A 58 -13.22 -11.77 -5.82
C GLY A 58 -13.24 -10.36 -5.24
N LEU A 59 -12.72 -10.21 -4.02
CA LEU A 59 -12.63 -8.91 -3.37
C LEU A 59 -11.68 -7.98 -4.13
N HIS A 60 -10.56 -8.50 -4.62
CA HIS A 60 -9.63 -7.70 -5.43
C HIS A 60 -10.29 -7.22 -6.72
N ASN A 61 -11.08 -8.06 -7.37
CA ASN A 61 -11.85 -7.67 -8.55
C ASN A 61 -12.90 -6.61 -8.20
N ASP A 62 -13.53 -6.74 -7.03
CA ASP A 62 -14.49 -5.74 -6.54
C ASP A 62 -13.83 -4.40 -6.28
N PHE A 63 -12.63 -4.39 -5.68
CA PHE A 63 -11.85 -3.16 -5.52
C PHE A 63 -11.57 -2.50 -6.87
N GLU A 64 -11.15 -3.28 -7.86
CA GLU A 64 -10.86 -2.76 -9.20
C GLU A 64 -12.09 -2.11 -9.82
N GLU A 65 -13.21 -2.78 -9.80
CA GLU A 65 -14.46 -2.26 -10.34
C GLU A 65 -14.94 -1.01 -9.59
N TRP A 66 -14.86 -1.06 -8.26
CA TRP A 66 -15.28 0.05 -7.40
C TRP A 66 -14.43 1.29 -7.65
N LEU A 67 -13.11 1.14 -7.69
CA LEU A 67 -12.20 2.26 -7.92
C LEU A 67 -12.34 2.82 -9.34
N GLN A 68 -12.54 1.97 -10.34
CA GLN A 68 -12.79 2.42 -11.71
C GLN A 68 -14.14 3.14 -11.83
N GLY A 69 -15.13 2.76 -11.02
CA GLY A 69 -16.40 3.48 -10.95
C GLY A 69 -16.27 4.87 -10.33
N LEU A 70 -15.42 5.01 -9.31
CA LEU A 70 -15.21 6.29 -8.62
C LEU A 70 -14.26 7.22 -9.39
N ALA A 71 -13.19 6.67 -9.94
CA ALA A 71 -12.15 7.41 -10.64
C ALA A 71 -11.65 6.60 -11.84
N PRO A 72 -12.46 6.56 -12.93
CA PRO A 72 -12.07 5.77 -14.11
C PRO A 72 -10.80 6.30 -14.74
N GLU A 73 -9.97 5.40 -15.23
CA GLU A 73 -8.74 5.76 -15.93
C GLU A 73 -9.05 6.58 -17.18
N LYS A 74 -10.03 6.16 -17.97
CA LYS A 74 -10.35 6.75 -19.28
C LYS A 74 -11.72 7.41 -19.27
N PRO A 75 -11.94 8.44 -20.08
CA PRO A 75 -10.96 9.10 -20.95
C PRO A 75 -10.01 9.97 -20.13
N TYR A 76 -8.75 10.01 -20.51
CA TYR A 76 -7.73 10.82 -19.81
C TYR A 76 -8.08 12.31 -19.78
N SER A 77 -8.75 12.79 -20.80
CA SER A 77 -9.12 14.20 -20.96
C SER A 77 -10.16 14.69 -19.95
N ARG A 78 -10.80 13.79 -19.22
CA ARG A 78 -11.80 14.19 -18.21
C ARG A 78 -11.16 14.88 -16.99
N TYR A 79 -9.85 14.71 -16.79
CA TYR A 79 -9.15 15.21 -15.62
C TYR A 79 -8.26 16.41 -15.97
N ARG A 80 -8.40 17.49 -15.19
CA ARG A 80 -7.56 18.67 -15.37
C ARG A 80 -6.10 18.42 -15.08
N HIS A 81 -5.78 17.52 -14.13
CA HIS A 81 -4.40 17.14 -13.85
C HIS A 81 -3.69 16.61 -15.10
N ASN A 82 -4.41 15.89 -15.95
CA ASN A 82 -3.83 15.30 -17.16
C ASN A 82 -3.53 16.35 -18.25
N ASP A 83 -4.04 17.58 -18.11
CA ASP A 83 -3.71 18.68 -19.02
C ASP A 83 -2.23 19.06 -18.95
N THR A 84 -1.51 18.65 -17.91
CA THR A 84 -0.08 18.89 -17.75
C THR A 84 0.80 17.90 -18.54
N GLY A 85 0.20 17.01 -19.33
CA GLY A 85 0.90 15.95 -20.04
C GLY A 85 0.94 14.63 -19.31
N GLU A 86 0.30 14.54 -18.14
CA GLU A 86 0.18 13.30 -17.38
C GLU A 86 -1.04 12.49 -17.83
N ASP A 87 -1.10 11.22 -17.38
CA ASP A 87 -2.23 10.34 -17.66
C ASP A 87 -2.72 9.64 -16.38
N ASN A 88 -2.36 10.15 -15.21
CA ASN A 88 -2.46 9.45 -13.93
C ASN A 88 -3.32 10.14 -12.88
N ALA A 89 -4.20 11.05 -13.28
CA ALA A 89 -5.09 11.72 -12.32
C ALA A 89 -5.92 10.71 -11.52
N ASP A 90 -6.41 9.67 -12.18
CA ASP A 90 -7.18 8.62 -11.53
C ASP A 90 -6.37 7.89 -10.46
N ALA A 91 -5.07 7.70 -10.70
CA ALA A 91 -4.17 7.04 -9.74
C ALA A 91 -4.01 7.86 -8.46
N HIS A 92 -3.91 9.18 -8.57
CA HIS A 92 -3.87 10.08 -7.41
C HIS A 92 -5.16 9.97 -6.58
N LEU A 93 -6.31 9.91 -7.26
CA LEU A 93 -7.61 9.82 -6.59
C LEU A 93 -7.79 8.47 -5.92
N LYS A 94 -7.42 7.39 -6.60
CA LYS A 94 -7.47 6.04 -6.04
C LYS A 94 -6.61 5.92 -4.79
N ARG A 95 -5.39 6.46 -4.85
CA ARG A 95 -4.50 6.47 -3.69
C ARG A 95 -5.10 7.25 -2.53
N SER A 96 -5.76 8.38 -2.78
CA SER A 96 -6.39 9.18 -1.74
C SER A 96 -7.50 8.45 -1.02
N ILE A 97 -8.25 7.60 -1.75
CA ILE A 97 -9.31 6.79 -1.14
C ILE A 97 -8.75 5.59 -0.40
N MET A 98 -7.82 4.88 -1.01
CA MET A 98 -7.28 3.64 -0.43
C MET A 98 -6.31 3.91 0.72
N GLY A 99 -5.71 5.09 0.76
CA GLY A 99 -4.88 5.52 1.87
C GLY A 99 -3.39 5.43 1.61
N ARG A 100 -2.65 6.21 2.39
CA ARG A 100 -1.20 6.31 2.31
C ARG A 100 -0.51 5.25 3.16
N GLU A 101 -1.04 4.97 4.36
CA GLU A 101 -0.37 4.16 5.37
C GLU A 101 -1.32 3.34 6.20
N VAL A 102 -0.75 2.34 6.84
CA VAL A 102 -1.41 1.58 7.89
C VAL A 102 -0.52 1.55 9.13
N VAL A 103 -1.14 1.46 10.30
CA VAL A 103 -0.45 1.28 11.56
C VAL A 103 -0.97 -0.02 12.17
N VAL A 104 -0.05 -0.88 12.59
CA VAL A 104 -0.37 -2.19 13.18
C VAL A 104 0.31 -2.30 14.53
N ALA A 105 -0.42 -2.73 15.53
CA ALA A 105 0.16 -3.05 16.83
C ALA A 105 1.09 -4.27 16.69
N VAL A 106 2.19 -4.24 17.42
CA VAL A 106 3.11 -5.38 17.56
C VAL A 106 2.95 -5.92 18.97
N THR A 107 2.53 -7.16 19.09
CA THR A 107 2.29 -7.83 20.36
C THR A 107 2.99 -9.18 20.37
N SER A 108 3.82 -9.41 21.37
CA SER A 108 4.58 -10.66 21.51
C SER A 108 5.37 -11.03 20.26
N GLY A 109 5.94 -10.04 19.59
CA GLY A 109 6.76 -10.22 18.40
C GLY A 109 6.01 -10.51 17.11
N LYS A 110 4.70 -10.29 17.10
CA LYS A 110 3.85 -10.56 15.94
C LYS A 110 2.99 -9.36 15.62
N LEU A 111 2.60 -9.24 14.34
CA LEU A 111 1.56 -8.30 13.94
C LEU A 111 0.26 -8.73 14.62
N ASP A 112 -0.35 -7.80 15.34
CA ASP A 112 -1.58 -8.09 16.09
C ASP A 112 -2.77 -7.93 15.15
N PHE A 113 -3.00 -8.98 14.38
CA PHE A 113 -4.00 -9.04 13.32
C PHE A 113 -5.21 -9.89 13.70
N GLU A 114 -6.34 -9.49 13.20
CA GLU A 114 -7.50 -10.34 13.06
C GLU A 114 -7.21 -11.34 11.91
N PRO A 115 -7.78 -12.57 11.93
CA PRO A 115 -7.33 -13.67 11.03
C PRO A 115 -7.24 -13.36 9.54
N TRP A 116 -8.11 -12.47 9.03
CA TRP A 116 -8.18 -12.21 7.59
C TRP A 116 -7.48 -10.93 7.15
N GLU A 117 -6.83 -10.23 8.08
CA GLU A 117 -6.12 -9.00 7.75
C GLU A 117 -4.79 -9.29 7.08
N GLN A 118 -4.60 -8.70 5.90
CA GLN A 118 -3.33 -8.74 5.17
C GLN A 118 -2.98 -7.33 4.71
N ILE A 119 -1.69 -7.02 4.68
CA ILE A 119 -1.20 -5.73 4.22
C ILE A 119 -0.94 -5.80 2.72
N PHE A 120 -1.48 -4.82 1.99
CA PHE A 120 -1.31 -4.72 0.55
C PHE A 120 -0.60 -3.45 0.14
N TYR A 121 0.23 -3.59 -0.89
CA TYR A 121 0.71 -2.47 -1.68
C TYR A 121 -0.19 -2.36 -2.91
N GLY A 122 -0.80 -1.17 -3.09
CA GLY A 122 -1.64 -0.89 -4.26
C GLY A 122 -0.89 -0.01 -5.26
N GLU A 123 -0.72 -0.52 -6.48
CA GLU A 123 -0.14 0.22 -7.59
C GLU A 123 -1.26 0.77 -8.46
N PHE A 124 -1.21 2.07 -8.79
CA PHE A 124 -2.31 2.67 -9.55
C PHE A 124 -1.91 3.32 -10.88
N ASP A 125 -0.64 3.53 -11.19
CA ASP A 125 -0.22 3.99 -12.52
C ASP A 125 0.88 3.16 -13.19
N GLY A 126 1.59 2.33 -12.45
CA GLY A 126 2.51 1.34 -13.00
C GLY A 126 3.75 1.86 -13.70
N LYS A 127 4.09 3.13 -13.55
CA LYS A 127 5.12 3.74 -14.39
C LYS A 127 6.48 3.92 -13.74
N ARG A 128 6.53 3.98 -12.44
CA ARG A 128 7.75 4.36 -11.72
C ARG A 128 8.12 3.32 -10.71
N ARG A 129 9.41 3.21 -10.45
CA ARG A 129 9.87 2.46 -9.29
C ARG A 129 9.44 3.19 -8.03
N LYS A 130 8.77 2.51 -7.12
CA LYS A 130 8.17 3.10 -5.92
C LYS A 130 8.59 2.33 -4.69
N ARG A 131 8.53 3.00 -3.55
CA ARG A 131 8.93 2.37 -2.28
C ARG A 131 7.84 2.45 -1.25
N VAL A 132 7.89 1.48 -0.34
CA VAL A 132 7.09 1.44 0.87
C VAL A 132 8.04 1.55 2.04
N LEU A 133 7.77 2.47 2.95
CA LEU A 133 8.55 2.62 4.17
C LEU A 133 7.95 1.77 5.27
N VAL A 134 8.78 0.96 5.91
CA VAL A 134 8.43 0.25 7.14
C VAL A 134 9.19 0.89 8.28
N LYS A 135 8.47 1.37 9.29
CA LYS A 135 9.04 1.97 10.50
C LYS A 135 8.45 1.27 11.71
N ILE A 136 9.31 0.80 12.62
CA ILE A 136 8.86 0.10 13.82
C ILE A 136 9.52 0.76 15.02
N ILE A 137 8.73 1.05 16.05
CA ILE A 137 9.22 1.56 17.32
C ILE A 137 8.65 0.74 18.46
N GLY A 138 9.45 0.49 19.49
CA GLY A 138 9.02 -0.28 20.66
C GLY A 138 10.17 -0.89 21.41
N GLU A 139 9.87 -1.98 22.12
CA GLU A 139 10.84 -2.69 22.96
C GLU A 139 11.12 -4.10 22.43
#